data_19df4ceadc90c508e24a92f6befe0fcb
#
_entry.id   19df4ceadc90c508e24a92f6befe0fcb
#
_cell.length_a   1.000
_cell.length_b   1.000
_cell.length_c   1.000
_cell.angle_alpha   90.00
_cell.angle_beta   90.00
_cell.angle_gamma   90.00
#
_symmetry.space_group_name_H-M   'P 1'
#
loop_
_entity.id
_entity.type
_entity.pdbx_description
1 polymer ?
#
loop_
_entity_poly.entity_id
_entity_poly.type
_entity_poly.pdbx_seq_one_letter_code
_entity_poly.pdbx_strand_id
1 'polypeptide(L)'
;MPDIGVRNFAGKINCPNPFWLASAPPTNTGEMIMRAFDAGWGGAVWKTIGEPIVNVSSRYSSIDWQGQRILGFNNIELISDRTIEQNLTEMAEVKKRYPHHAVIASLMVASNREAWHEIVTRAEDAGADGLELNFGCPHGMSERGMGSAVGQVPEYAEMITAWVKEKAKTPVLVKLTPNISDIRTVARAAKRGGADGLSAINTINSITGIDLDTFVPRPNVDGKSSHGGYCGPAVKPIALNMVQQIMADPEAALPLSGIGGIGSWRDAAEFMLLGCGTVQVCTAVMHYGYRIVEDMAEGLDNWMLGKGFKTIEDFRGLSVAKVTEWKHLNLNFKIVAHIDEQKCIGCDLCHIACWDGAHQCIHLDRVSGPIDGHVELHRTPAAEEAKSRASIAETPVTRREREATFAQGPYATPLARIPRVDETECVGCNLCSCVCPVEGCITMARVDKDVPSQTWEQRTKGAACVAPTSGG
;
A
#
# COMPACT_ATOMS: atom_id res chain seq x y z
N MET A 1 -14.81 23.53 10.32
CA MET A 1 -13.80 22.54 9.88
C MET A 1 -14.30 21.17 10.29
N PRO A 2 -14.02 20.11 9.54
CA PRO A 2 -14.31 18.74 9.96
C PRO A 2 -13.63 18.41 11.30
N ASP A 3 -14.17 17.44 12.03
CA ASP A 3 -13.52 16.90 13.22
C ASP A 3 -12.77 15.61 12.83
N ILE A 4 -11.45 15.69 12.80
CA ILE A 4 -10.57 14.53 12.55
C ILE A 4 -10.10 13.85 13.84
N GLY A 5 -10.58 14.29 15.00
CA GLY A 5 -10.34 13.62 16.27
C GLY A 5 -10.88 12.19 16.26
N VAL A 6 -10.16 11.28 16.90
CA VAL A 6 -10.49 9.85 16.89
C VAL A 6 -10.81 9.35 18.28
N ARG A 7 -11.91 8.60 18.37
CA ARG A 7 -12.27 7.76 19.52
C ARG A 7 -12.37 6.32 19.02
N ASN A 8 -11.33 5.56 19.25
CA ASN A 8 -11.25 4.20 18.69
C ASN A 8 -11.00 3.15 19.79
N PHE A 9 -11.02 1.88 19.40
CA PHE A 9 -10.79 0.74 20.30
C PHE A 9 -11.75 0.77 21.51
N ALA A 10 -13.05 0.68 21.18
CA ALA A 10 -14.17 0.78 22.13
C ALA A 10 -14.24 2.14 22.88
N GLY A 11 -13.76 3.22 22.26
CA GLY A 11 -13.75 4.56 22.84
C GLY A 11 -12.70 4.77 23.94
N LYS A 12 -11.81 3.80 24.14
CA LYS A 12 -10.78 3.85 25.18
C LYS A 12 -9.52 4.62 24.77
N ILE A 13 -9.25 4.74 23.46
CA ILE A 13 -8.13 5.54 22.95
C ILE A 13 -8.67 6.76 22.25
N ASN A 14 -8.32 7.94 22.78
CA ASN A 14 -8.67 9.24 22.22
C ASN A 14 -7.41 9.95 21.75
N CYS A 15 -7.43 10.53 20.56
CA CYS A 15 -6.32 11.32 20.04
C CYS A 15 -6.82 12.43 19.10
N PRO A 16 -6.02 13.50 18.92
CA PRO A 16 -6.46 14.69 18.19
C PRO A 16 -6.69 14.46 16.69
N ASN A 17 -6.04 13.43 16.11
CA ASN A 17 -6.21 13.07 14.70
C ASN A 17 -5.81 11.60 14.46
N PRO A 18 -6.14 11.03 13.28
CA PRO A 18 -5.94 9.61 13.00
C PRO A 18 -4.51 9.22 12.61
N PHE A 19 -3.61 10.19 12.48
CA PHE A 19 -2.23 9.95 12.02
C PHE A 19 -1.34 9.57 13.18
N TRP A 20 -0.92 8.30 13.21
CA TRP A 20 0.00 7.78 14.21
C TRP A 20 1.35 7.44 13.58
N LEU A 21 2.40 7.51 14.37
CA LEU A 21 3.68 6.90 14.01
C LEU A 21 3.62 5.39 14.24
N ALA A 22 4.12 4.61 13.27
CA ALA A 22 4.27 3.17 13.43
C ALA A 22 5.43 2.81 14.37
N SER A 23 5.35 1.63 15.01
CA SER A 23 6.46 1.04 15.77
C SER A 23 7.64 0.76 14.83
N ALA A 24 8.63 1.69 14.83
CA ALA A 24 9.72 1.74 13.85
C ALA A 24 10.83 2.70 14.31
N PRO A 25 11.92 2.92 13.54
CA PRO A 25 12.97 3.87 13.92
C PRO A 25 12.48 5.25 14.36
N PRO A 26 11.46 5.89 13.75
CA PRO A 26 10.97 7.20 14.20
C PRO A 26 10.36 7.24 15.61
N THR A 27 10.14 6.11 16.25
CA THR A 27 9.57 6.01 17.61
C THR A 27 10.50 5.32 18.61
N ASN A 28 11.82 5.39 18.36
CA ASN A 28 12.81 4.67 19.17
C ASN A 28 13.11 5.34 20.51
N THR A 29 12.84 6.64 20.65
CA THR A 29 13.07 7.39 21.90
C THR A 29 11.91 8.32 22.24
N GLY A 30 11.79 8.67 23.54
CA GLY A 30 10.80 9.64 23.97
C GLY A 30 10.98 11.02 23.35
N GLU A 31 12.21 11.46 23.13
CA GLU A 31 12.50 12.73 22.45
C GLU A 31 11.95 12.74 21.01
N MET A 32 12.15 11.66 20.26
CA MET A 32 11.64 11.53 18.89
C MET A 32 10.11 11.62 18.86
N ILE A 33 9.43 10.95 19.80
CA ILE A 33 7.97 10.96 19.90
C ILE A 33 7.47 12.35 20.33
N MET A 34 8.13 13.01 21.28
CA MET A 34 7.79 14.38 21.67
C MET A 34 7.88 15.36 20.50
N ARG A 35 8.96 15.29 19.72
CA ARG A 35 9.11 16.08 18.48
C ARG A 35 8.02 15.79 17.45
N ALA A 36 7.58 14.56 17.35
CA ALA A 36 6.47 14.20 16.47
C ALA A 36 5.15 14.81 16.96
N PHE A 37 4.87 14.73 18.23
CA PHE A 37 3.66 15.34 18.81
C PHE A 37 3.67 16.86 18.68
N ASP A 38 4.82 17.50 18.88
CA ASP A 38 5.00 18.94 18.61
C ASP A 38 4.76 19.30 17.13
N ALA A 39 5.02 18.38 16.19
CA ALA A 39 4.72 18.55 14.76
C ALA A 39 3.23 18.29 14.41
N GLY A 40 2.43 17.72 15.33
CA GLY A 40 0.99 17.51 15.14
C GLY A 40 0.54 16.07 14.97
N TRP A 41 1.39 15.04 15.17
CA TRP A 41 0.98 13.64 15.16
C TRP A 41 -0.01 13.35 16.29
N GLY A 42 -1.11 12.64 15.99
CA GLY A 42 -2.15 12.31 16.95
C GLY A 42 -1.79 11.18 17.92
N GLY A 43 -0.87 10.31 17.53
CA GLY A 43 -0.41 9.20 18.35
C GLY A 43 0.92 8.62 17.87
N ALA A 44 1.47 7.72 18.68
CA ALA A 44 2.67 6.97 18.35
C ALA A 44 2.62 5.56 18.92
N VAL A 45 3.02 4.59 18.11
CA VAL A 45 3.30 3.24 18.57
C VAL A 45 4.80 3.16 18.83
N TRP A 46 5.17 2.95 20.08
CA TRP A 46 6.56 2.88 20.51
C TRP A 46 7.32 1.79 19.78
N LYS A 47 8.60 2.01 19.44
CA LYS A 47 9.42 0.96 18.84
C LYS A 47 9.42 -0.26 19.75
N THR A 48 9.19 -1.44 19.18
CA THR A 48 8.92 -2.67 19.93
C THR A 48 9.87 -2.86 21.11
N ILE A 49 9.29 -2.97 22.29
CA ILE A 49 9.96 -3.15 23.58
C ILE A 49 10.07 -4.64 23.86
N GLY A 50 11.24 -5.05 24.28
CA GLY A 50 11.55 -6.41 24.66
C GLY A 50 12.97 -6.45 25.26
N GLU A 51 13.58 -7.62 25.29
CA GLU A 51 14.98 -7.72 25.71
C GLU A 51 15.88 -6.96 24.75
N PRO A 52 16.89 -6.24 25.25
CA PRO A 52 17.82 -5.49 24.42
C PRO A 52 18.49 -6.37 23.39
N ILE A 53 18.54 -5.90 22.15
CA ILE A 53 19.18 -6.59 21.04
C ILE A 53 20.18 -5.66 20.40
N VAL A 54 21.41 -6.15 20.25
CA VAL A 54 22.44 -5.46 19.47
C VAL A 54 22.14 -5.69 18.00
N ASN A 55 21.82 -4.61 17.29
CA ASN A 55 21.55 -4.68 15.87
C ASN A 55 22.84 -4.71 15.05
N VAL A 56 22.73 -5.25 13.83
CA VAL A 56 23.83 -5.27 12.86
C VAL A 56 24.06 -3.90 12.23
N SER A 57 25.22 -3.72 11.63
CA SER A 57 25.59 -2.63 10.72
C SER A 57 25.95 -3.28 9.37
N SER A 58 25.43 -2.89 8.30
CA SER A 58 24.43 -2.02 7.76
C SER A 58 23.02 -2.62 7.91
N ARG A 59 21.96 -1.75 7.97
CA ARG A 59 20.60 -2.24 8.33
C ARG A 59 19.59 -2.08 7.21
N TYR A 60 19.82 -1.15 6.28
CA TYR A 60 18.81 -0.71 5.33
C TYR A 60 19.29 -0.86 3.90
N SER A 61 18.34 -1.12 3.01
CA SER A 61 18.51 -1.04 1.56
C SER A 61 17.23 -0.54 0.90
N SER A 62 17.35 -0.01 -0.32
CA SER A 62 16.23 0.57 -1.06
C SER A 62 16.16 0.07 -2.49
N ILE A 63 14.98 0.21 -3.09
CA ILE A 63 14.77 0.08 -4.53
C ILE A 63 14.37 1.44 -5.05
N ASP A 64 15.15 1.93 -6.02
CA ASP A 64 14.90 3.17 -6.74
C ASP A 64 14.33 2.85 -8.12
N TRP A 65 13.44 3.69 -8.62
CA TRP A 65 12.81 3.51 -9.91
C TRP A 65 12.73 4.83 -10.67
N GLN A 66 13.30 4.88 -11.86
CA GLN A 66 13.25 6.03 -12.77
C GLN A 66 13.57 7.39 -12.10
N GLY A 67 14.61 7.43 -11.27
CA GLY A 67 15.00 8.64 -10.54
C GLY A 67 14.16 8.97 -9.32
N GLN A 68 13.09 8.24 -9.04
CA GLN A 68 12.40 8.29 -7.76
C GLN A 68 13.21 7.49 -6.75
N ARG A 69 13.76 8.19 -5.78
CA ARG A 69 14.40 7.53 -4.65
C ARG A 69 13.34 6.87 -3.78
N ILE A 70 13.58 5.59 -3.48
CA ILE A 70 12.88 4.85 -2.47
C ILE A 70 11.42 4.55 -2.83
N LEU A 71 11.20 3.81 -3.91
CA LEU A 71 9.93 3.15 -4.17
C LEU A 71 9.60 2.12 -3.09
N GLY A 72 10.63 1.41 -2.59
CA GLY A 72 10.55 0.47 -1.50
C GLY A 72 11.81 0.52 -0.65
N PHE A 73 11.65 0.20 0.63
CA PHE A 73 12.67 0.27 1.66
C PHE A 73 12.69 -1.03 2.45
N ASN A 74 13.86 -1.65 2.54
CA ASN A 74 14.05 -2.90 3.29
C ASN A 74 14.90 -2.65 4.53
N ASN A 75 14.53 -3.29 5.64
CA ASN A 75 15.33 -3.28 6.85
C ASN A 75 15.50 -4.68 7.43
N ILE A 76 16.65 -4.91 8.04
CA ILE A 76 16.97 -6.09 8.84
C ILE A 76 17.17 -5.73 10.31
N GLU A 77 16.73 -4.54 10.71
CA GLU A 77 16.72 -4.09 12.09
C GLU A 77 15.67 -4.85 12.90
N LEU A 78 16.03 -5.26 14.10
CA LEU A 78 15.15 -6.01 14.98
C LEU A 78 14.23 -5.08 15.80
N ILE A 79 14.14 -5.29 17.10
CA ILE A 79 13.39 -4.46 18.03
C ILE A 79 14.28 -3.33 18.57
N SER A 80 13.82 -2.61 19.60
CA SER A 80 14.62 -1.61 20.29
C SER A 80 15.94 -2.24 20.84
N ASP A 81 17.05 -1.56 20.63
CA ASP A 81 18.36 -1.90 21.22
C ASP A 81 18.60 -1.20 22.57
N ARG A 82 17.54 -0.60 23.12
CA ARG A 82 17.51 0.09 24.41
C ARG A 82 16.89 -0.84 25.46
N THR A 83 17.28 -0.68 26.71
CA THR A 83 16.71 -1.49 27.81
C THR A 83 15.20 -1.26 27.97
N ILE A 84 14.51 -2.22 28.52
CA ILE A 84 13.09 -2.10 28.87
C ILE A 84 12.87 -0.91 29.79
N GLU A 85 13.73 -0.74 30.79
CA GLU A 85 13.69 0.36 31.78
C GLU A 85 13.80 1.73 31.12
N GLN A 86 14.75 1.89 30.19
CA GLN A 86 14.91 3.15 29.46
C GLN A 86 13.67 3.49 28.65
N ASN A 87 13.14 2.52 27.89
CA ASN A 87 11.93 2.72 27.08
C ASN A 87 10.72 3.11 27.95
N LEU A 88 10.49 2.40 29.06
CA LEU A 88 9.35 2.64 29.94
C LEU A 88 9.46 3.97 30.71
N THR A 89 10.66 4.33 31.16
CA THR A 89 10.91 5.64 31.81
C THR A 89 10.61 6.79 30.85
N GLU A 90 11.11 6.73 29.62
CA GLU A 90 10.85 7.75 28.61
C GLU A 90 9.37 7.78 28.19
N MET A 91 8.71 6.62 28.14
CA MET A 91 7.27 6.53 27.86
C MET A 91 6.45 7.28 28.92
N ALA A 92 6.78 7.10 30.19
CA ALA A 92 6.10 7.82 31.28
C ALA A 92 6.30 9.33 31.18
N GLU A 93 7.50 9.79 30.79
CA GLU A 93 7.79 11.22 30.57
C GLU A 93 6.97 11.78 29.39
N VAL A 94 6.92 11.05 28.27
CA VAL A 94 6.11 11.43 27.10
C VAL A 94 4.65 11.53 27.49
N LYS A 95 4.09 10.54 28.16
CA LYS A 95 2.69 10.52 28.53
C LYS A 95 2.33 11.63 29.49
N LYS A 96 3.20 11.95 30.43
CA LYS A 96 3.03 13.07 31.34
C LYS A 96 2.96 14.42 30.61
N ARG A 97 3.78 14.61 29.58
CA ARG A 97 3.87 15.85 28.80
C ARG A 97 2.76 15.97 27.75
N TYR A 98 2.32 14.85 27.18
CA TYR A 98 1.31 14.78 26.11
C TYR A 98 0.11 13.91 26.49
N PRO A 99 -0.68 14.30 27.51
CA PRO A 99 -1.74 13.43 28.06
C PRO A 99 -2.88 13.14 27.09
N HIS A 100 -3.05 13.96 26.04
CA HIS A 100 -4.13 13.84 25.05
C HIS A 100 -3.71 13.13 23.74
N HIS A 101 -2.44 12.74 23.63
CA HIS A 101 -1.95 11.95 22.48
C HIS A 101 -1.95 10.46 22.83
N ALA A 102 -2.20 9.63 21.82
CA ALA A 102 -2.16 8.19 22.00
C ALA A 102 -0.70 7.68 22.05
N VAL A 103 -0.34 7.03 23.14
CA VAL A 103 0.96 6.36 23.31
C VAL A 103 0.71 4.87 23.45
N ILE A 104 1.09 4.09 22.45
CA ILE A 104 0.87 2.66 22.38
C ILE A 104 2.20 1.92 22.58
N ALA A 105 2.25 1.01 23.53
CA ALA A 105 3.43 0.19 23.76
C ALA A 105 3.43 -1.02 22.80
N SER A 106 4.37 -1.05 21.85
CA SER A 106 4.58 -2.25 21.03
C SER A 106 5.47 -3.24 21.77
N LEU A 107 4.98 -4.47 21.94
CA LEU A 107 5.58 -5.47 22.81
C LEU A 107 5.95 -6.75 22.04
N MET A 108 7.12 -7.32 22.38
CA MET A 108 7.56 -8.62 21.89
C MET A 108 8.52 -9.25 22.92
N VAL A 109 8.05 -10.27 23.58
CA VAL A 109 8.81 -11.04 24.57
C VAL A 109 8.73 -12.53 24.27
N ALA A 110 9.47 -13.35 25.00
CA ALA A 110 9.44 -14.79 24.85
C ALA A 110 8.01 -15.34 24.96
N SER A 111 7.73 -16.42 24.22
CA SER A 111 6.38 -17.00 24.13
C SER A 111 6.06 -17.83 25.39
N ASN A 112 6.06 -17.19 26.56
CA ASN A 112 5.59 -17.73 27.82
C ASN A 112 4.70 -16.73 28.56
N ARG A 113 3.77 -17.25 29.34
CA ARG A 113 2.70 -16.48 29.97
C ARG A 113 3.22 -15.45 30.98
N GLU A 114 4.21 -15.81 31.76
CA GLU A 114 4.81 -14.97 32.81
C GLU A 114 5.50 -13.73 32.22
N ALA A 115 6.29 -13.92 31.15
CA ALA A 115 6.95 -12.81 30.49
C ALA A 115 5.95 -11.81 29.88
N TRP A 116 4.86 -12.31 29.29
CA TRP A 116 3.78 -11.45 28.79
C TRP A 116 3.04 -10.72 29.90
N HIS A 117 2.74 -11.38 31.02
CA HIS A 117 2.09 -10.74 32.17
C HIS A 117 2.96 -9.64 32.79
N GLU A 118 4.28 -9.89 32.90
CA GLU A 118 5.22 -8.91 33.43
C GLU A 118 5.29 -7.67 32.54
N ILE A 119 5.58 -7.84 31.23
CA ILE A 119 5.77 -6.68 30.34
C ILE A 119 4.50 -5.86 30.16
N VAL A 120 3.31 -6.51 30.13
CA VAL A 120 2.02 -5.81 30.08
C VAL A 120 1.83 -4.91 31.28
N THR A 121 2.05 -5.44 32.51
CA THR A 121 1.91 -4.67 33.74
C THR A 121 2.86 -3.45 33.73
N ARG A 122 4.11 -3.68 33.38
CA ARG A 122 5.14 -2.62 33.32
C ARG A 122 4.83 -1.53 32.30
N ALA A 123 4.31 -1.92 31.11
CA ALA A 123 3.94 -0.95 30.06
C ALA A 123 2.73 -0.10 30.48
N GLU A 124 1.74 -0.68 31.13
CA GLU A 124 0.57 0.03 31.65
C GLU A 124 0.95 0.96 32.82
N ASP A 125 1.82 0.50 33.73
CA ASP A 125 2.35 1.33 34.83
C ASP A 125 3.16 2.54 34.33
N ALA A 126 3.81 2.41 33.15
CA ALA A 126 4.46 3.51 32.44
C ALA A 126 3.49 4.47 31.74
N GLY A 127 2.19 4.18 31.76
CA GLY A 127 1.14 5.06 31.25
C GLY A 127 0.79 4.83 29.76
N ALA A 128 1.07 3.67 29.20
CA ALA A 128 0.61 3.32 27.86
C ALA A 128 -0.93 3.38 27.76
N ASP A 129 -1.47 4.03 26.72
CA ASP A 129 -2.91 4.08 26.44
C ASP A 129 -3.44 2.79 25.82
N GLY A 130 -2.54 1.95 25.32
CA GLY A 130 -2.85 0.66 24.73
C GLY A 130 -1.58 -0.14 24.45
N LEU A 131 -1.77 -1.40 24.10
CA LEU A 131 -0.69 -2.34 23.82
C LEU A 131 -0.80 -2.81 22.37
N GLU A 132 0.31 -2.88 21.62
CA GLU A 132 0.39 -3.50 20.31
C GLU A 132 1.27 -4.76 20.38
N LEU A 133 0.67 -5.94 20.21
CA LEU A 133 1.41 -7.20 20.18
C LEU A 133 2.05 -7.39 18.82
N ASN A 134 3.37 -7.38 18.75
CA ASN A 134 4.09 -7.48 17.48
C ASN A 134 4.26 -8.95 17.05
N PHE A 135 3.24 -9.47 16.34
CA PHE A 135 3.26 -10.81 15.75
C PHE A 135 3.73 -10.81 14.29
N GLY A 136 4.46 -9.79 13.86
CA GLY A 136 4.74 -9.61 12.44
C GLY A 136 6.20 -9.44 12.06
N CYS A 137 7.15 -9.36 12.98
CA CYS A 137 8.57 -9.20 12.65
C CYS A 137 9.06 -10.40 11.83
N PRO A 138 9.46 -10.23 10.53
CA PRO A 138 9.68 -11.37 9.64
C PRO A 138 11.08 -11.99 9.71
N HIS A 139 12.02 -11.39 10.45
CA HIS A 139 13.43 -11.80 10.51
C HIS A 139 13.94 -11.82 11.95
N GLY A 140 15.07 -12.45 12.22
CA GLY A 140 15.77 -12.51 13.50
C GLY A 140 14.92 -12.94 14.71
N MET A 141 13.89 -12.19 15.06
CA MET A 141 12.96 -12.54 16.16
C MET A 141 12.15 -13.78 15.84
N SER A 142 11.79 -13.98 14.56
CA SER A 142 11.10 -15.18 14.09
C SER A 142 11.94 -16.44 14.27
N GLU A 143 13.26 -16.36 14.07
CA GLU A 143 14.20 -17.45 14.31
C GLU A 143 14.27 -17.85 15.80
N ARG A 144 13.87 -16.94 16.69
CA ARG A 144 13.76 -17.14 18.14
C ARG A 144 12.36 -17.56 18.61
N GLY A 145 11.45 -17.91 17.70
CA GLY A 145 10.08 -18.32 18.00
C GLY A 145 9.15 -17.18 18.41
N MET A 146 9.47 -15.94 18.01
CA MET A 146 8.68 -14.72 18.28
C MET A 146 8.28 -14.05 16.95
N GLY A 147 7.58 -12.93 17.01
CA GLY A 147 7.23 -12.18 15.81
C GLY A 147 6.38 -12.99 14.83
N SER A 148 6.82 -13.11 13.57
CA SER A 148 6.06 -13.82 12.53
C SER A 148 5.94 -15.33 12.78
N ALA A 149 6.81 -15.94 13.59
CA ALA A 149 6.66 -17.33 14.01
C ALA A 149 5.37 -17.54 14.84
N VAL A 150 4.98 -16.53 15.62
CA VAL A 150 3.67 -16.49 16.31
C VAL A 150 2.56 -16.10 15.34
N GLY A 151 2.76 -15.04 14.57
CA GLY A 151 1.74 -14.47 13.69
C GLY A 151 1.38 -15.31 12.46
N GLN A 152 2.15 -16.34 12.14
CA GLN A 152 1.83 -17.31 11.08
C GLN A 152 1.04 -18.53 11.58
N VAL A 153 0.90 -18.67 12.90
CA VAL A 153 0.20 -19.80 13.54
C VAL A 153 -0.99 -19.27 14.35
N PRO A 154 -2.22 -19.40 13.84
CA PRO A 154 -3.41 -18.83 14.48
C PRO A 154 -3.57 -19.23 15.95
N GLU A 155 -3.26 -20.47 16.29
CA GLU A 155 -3.37 -20.98 17.65
C GLU A 155 -2.43 -20.27 18.63
N TYR A 156 -1.22 -19.92 18.19
CA TYR A 156 -0.27 -19.15 19.01
C TYR A 156 -0.72 -17.70 19.14
N ALA A 157 -1.22 -17.09 18.06
CA ALA A 157 -1.75 -15.74 18.10
C ALA A 157 -2.95 -15.64 19.08
N GLU A 158 -3.87 -16.58 19.04
CA GLU A 158 -5.01 -16.68 19.97
C GLU A 158 -4.54 -16.84 21.41
N MET A 159 -3.68 -17.81 21.67
CA MET A 159 -3.18 -18.16 23.00
C MET A 159 -2.44 -16.99 23.65
N ILE A 160 -1.49 -16.37 22.94
CA ILE A 160 -0.71 -15.26 23.50
C ILE A 160 -1.60 -14.03 23.70
N THR A 161 -2.52 -13.75 22.77
CA THR A 161 -3.49 -12.66 22.95
C THR A 161 -4.35 -12.89 24.20
N ALA A 162 -4.81 -14.12 24.45
CA ALA A 162 -5.56 -14.46 25.66
C ALA A 162 -4.73 -14.25 26.93
N TRP A 163 -3.46 -14.67 26.96
CA TRP A 163 -2.56 -14.40 28.11
C TRP A 163 -2.41 -12.90 28.40
N VAL A 164 -2.22 -12.09 27.34
CA VAL A 164 -2.15 -10.64 27.50
C VAL A 164 -3.46 -10.09 28.07
N LYS A 165 -4.60 -10.53 27.54
CA LYS A 165 -5.93 -10.07 27.98
C LYS A 165 -6.27 -10.45 29.44
N GLU A 166 -5.65 -11.45 30.00
CA GLU A 166 -5.79 -11.80 31.43
C GLU A 166 -5.28 -10.70 32.36
N LYS A 167 -4.31 -9.87 31.90
CA LYS A 167 -3.67 -8.83 32.70
C LYS A 167 -3.99 -7.41 32.20
N ALA A 168 -4.14 -7.23 30.90
CA ALA A 168 -4.32 -5.92 30.29
C ALA A 168 -5.59 -5.21 30.76
N LYS A 169 -5.44 -3.98 31.18
CA LYS A 169 -6.50 -3.01 31.53
C LYS A 169 -6.78 -2.05 30.37
N THR A 170 -5.76 -1.79 29.55
CA THR A 170 -5.82 -0.96 28.37
C THR A 170 -6.16 -1.79 27.13
N PRO A 171 -6.61 -1.17 26.02
CA PRO A 171 -6.87 -1.87 24.77
C PRO A 171 -5.66 -2.64 24.24
N VAL A 172 -5.89 -3.84 23.74
CA VAL A 172 -4.90 -4.72 23.13
C VAL A 172 -5.12 -4.78 21.63
N LEU A 173 -4.14 -4.33 20.86
CA LEU A 173 -4.08 -4.44 19.41
C LEU A 173 -3.14 -5.57 19.03
N VAL A 174 -3.52 -6.37 18.04
CA VAL A 174 -2.62 -7.39 17.46
C VAL A 174 -2.12 -6.93 16.11
N LYS A 175 -0.80 -6.78 15.97
CA LYS A 175 -0.17 -6.41 14.69
C LYS A 175 0.12 -7.63 13.85
N LEU A 176 -0.57 -7.71 12.71
CA LEU A 176 -0.62 -8.87 11.85
C LEU A 176 0.53 -8.87 10.82
N THR A 177 1.06 -10.07 10.55
CA THR A 177 2.04 -10.30 9.49
C THR A 177 1.35 -10.42 8.13
N PRO A 178 1.90 -9.80 7.06
CA PRO A 178 1.45 -10.05 5.69
C PRO A 178 2.05 -11.33 5.09
N ASN A 179 2.99 -11.98 5.79
CA ASN A 179 3.73 -13.15 5.28
C ASN A 179 2.95 -14.45 5.53
N ILE A 180 1.70 -14.45 5.11
CA ILE A 180 0.74 -15.55 5.27
C ILE A 180 -0.21 -15.58 4.05
N SER A 181 -0.74 -16.76 3.73
CA SER A 181 -1.64 -16.92 2.58
C SER A 181 -3.01 -16.26 2.77
N ASP A 182 -3.55 -16.28 4.00
CA ASP A 182 -4.84 -15.67 4.36
C ASP A 182 -4.74 -14.99 5.72
N ILE A 183 -4.65 -13.66 5.70
CA ILE A 183 -4.50 -12.84 6.91
C ILE A 183 -5.72 -12.95 7.84
N ARG A 184 -6.91 -13.31 7.31
CA ARG A 184 -8.15 -13.43 8.10
C ARG A 184 -8.04 -14.54 9.14
N THR A 185 -7.28 -15.60 8.87
CA THR A 185 -7.13 -16.73 9.82
C THR A 185 -6.54 -16.28 11.15
N VAL A 186 -5.49 -15.44 11.09
CA VAL A 186 -4.85 -14.89 12.30
C VAL A 186 -5.67 -13.75 12.90
N ALA A 187 -6.34 -12.95 12.07
CA ALA A 187 -7.24 -11.90 12.56
C ALA A 187 -8.40 -12.48 13.39
N ARG A 188 -9.03 -13.57 12.91
CA ARG A 188 -10.06 -14.32 13.64
C ARG A 188 -9.51 -14.90 14.96
N ALA A 189 -8.30 -15.46 14.92
CA ALA A 189 -7.63 -16.00 16.10
C ALA A 189 -7.36 -14.91 17.15
N ALA A 190 -6.82 -13.76 16.74
CA ALA A 190 -6.61 -12.61 17.63
C ALA A 190 -7.94 -12.15 18.28
N LYS A 191 -9.03 -12.11 17.50
CA LYS A 191 -10.36 -11.78 18.00
C LYS A 191 -10.86 -12.80 19.02
N ARG A 192 -10.70 -14.10 18.77
CA ARG A 192 -11.04 -15.14 19.75
C ARG A 192 -10.20 -15.05 21.02
N GLY A 193 -8.92 -14.66 20.90
CA GLY A 193 -8.04 -14.37 22.03
C GLY A 193 -8.43 -13.12 22.83
N GLY A 194 -9.43 -12.35 22.37
CA GLY A 194 -9.97 -11.20 23.06
C GLY A 194 -9.31 -9.87 22.70
N ALA A 195 -8.63 -9.76 21.57
CA ALA A 195 -8.09 -8.49 21.08
C ALA A 195 -9.18 -7.42 21.00
N ASP A 196 -8.86 -6.18 21.38
CA ASP A 196 -9.76 -5.02 21.26
C ASP A 196 -9.63 -4.36 19.85
N GLY A 197 -8.55 -4.66 19.13
CA GLY A 197 -8.30 -4.16 17.80
C GLY A 197 -7.15 -4.85 17.10
N LEU A 198 -6.92 -4.44 15.86
CA LEU A 198 -5.86 -4.96 15.02
C LEU A 198 -5.00 -3.82 14.45
N SER A 199 -3.77 -4.14 14.08
CA SER A 199 -2.91 -3.31 13.24
C SER A 199 -2.46 -4.12 12.02
N ALA A 200 -2.64 -3.61 10.82
CA ALA A 200 -2.26 -4.31 9.59
C ALA A 200 -1.80 -3.29 8.52
N ILE A 201 -0.64 -3.58 7.92
CA ILE A 201 0.18 -4.79 7.95
C ILE A 201 1.57 -4.51 8.54
N ASN A 202 2.25 -5.54 9.03
CA ASN A 202 3.69 -5.48 9.25
C ASN A 202 4.44 -5.55 7.90
N THR A 203 5.76 -5.56 7.90
CA THR A 203 6.61 -5.57 6.70
C THR A 203 6.57 -6.90 5.96
N ILE A 204 6.76 -6.83 4.63
CA ILE A 204 6.77 -8.01 3.74
C ILE A 204 8.20 -8.57 3.69
N ASN A 205 8.35 -9.87 3.85
CA ASN A 205 9.65 -10.52 3.75
C ASN A 205 10.26 -10.37 2.35
N SER A 206 11.51 -9.94 2.26
CA SER A 206 12.12 -9.58 0.98
C SER A 206 13.64 -9.66 0.97
N ILE A 207 14.19 -9.65 -0.25
CA ILE A 207 15.57 -9.34 -0.61
C ILE A 207 15.50 -8.26 -1.69
N THR A 208 16.07 -7.08 -1.45
CA THR A 208 15.94 -5.93 -2.35
C THR A 208 16.88 -5.96 -3.55
N GLY A 209 17.88 -6.80 -3.56
CA GLY A 209 18.80 -6.96 -4.67
C GLY A 209 20.08 -7.66 -4.28
N ILE A 210 20.81 -8.10 -5.30
CA ILE A 210 22.12 -8.74 -5.18
C ILE A 210 23.11 -7.86 -5.95
N ASP A 211 24.23 -7.57 -5.36
CA ASP A 211 25.35 -6.92 -6.02
C ASP A 211 26.00 -7.89 -7.00
N LEU A 212 26.02 -7.53 -8.30
CA LEU A 212 26.45 -8.46 -9.35
C LEU A 212 27.97 -8.65 -9.45
N ASP A 213 28.75 -7.77 -8.79
CA ASP A 213 30.21 -7.87 -8.79
C ASP A 213 30.70 -8.69 -7.59
N THR A 214 30.04 -8.54 -6.45
CA THR A 214 30.41 -9.22 -5.20
C THR A 214 29.54 -10.43 -4.88
N PHE A 215 28.40 -10.58 -5.55
CA PHE A 215 27.38 -11.61 -5.32
C PHE A 215 26.73 -11.55 -3.93
N VAL A 216 26.84 -10.43 -3.24
CA VAL A 216 26.30 -10.25 -1.89
C VAL A 216 24.92 -9.61 -1.95
N PRO A 217 23.90 -10.17 -1.27
CA PRO A 217 22.60 -9.53 -1.15
C PRO A 217 22.67 -8.22 -0.34
N ARG A 218 21.71 -7.31 -0.56
CA ARG A 218 21.60 -6.03 0.16
C ARG A 218 20.61 -6.12 1.32
N PRO A 219 20.89 -5.47 2.48
CA PRO A 219 22.09 -4.75 2.83
C PRO A 219 23.26 -5.71 3.12
N ASN A 220 24.50 -5.29 2.83
CA ASN A 220 25.68 -6.09 3.06
C ASN A 220 26.16 -5.95 4.51
N VAL A 221 26.29 -7.07 5.20
CA VAL A 221 26.86 -7.20 6.54
C VAL A 221 28.01 -8.21 6.45
N ASP A 222 29.22 -7.74 6.30
CA ASP A 222 30.45 -8.57 6.23
C ASP A 222 30.31 -9.74 5.23
N GLY A 223 29.94 -9.43 3.99
CA GLY A 223 29.81 -10.40 2.90
C GLY A 223 28.54 -11.26 2.93
N LYS A 224 27.62 -11.00 3.85
CA LYS A 224 26.32 -11.71 3.99
C LYS A 224 25.16 -10.73 4.12
N SER A 225 23.95 -11.25 4.05
CA SER A 225 22.71 -10.54 4.37
C SER A 225 21.69 -11.49 4.98
N SER A 226 20.56 -10.94 5.40
CA SER A 226 19.39 -11.69 5.86
C SER A 226 18.15 -11.27 5.09
N HIS A 227 17.10 -12.08 5.14
CA HIS A 227 15.77 -11.64 4.74
C HIS A 227 15.39 -10.42 5.58
N GLY A 228 14.81 -9.40 4.93
CA GLY A 228 14.42 -8.17 5.60
C GLY A 228 12.96 -7.81 5.41
N GLY A 229 12.49 -6.88 6.20
CA GLY A 229 11.14 -6.36 6.10
C GLY A 229 11.03 -5.24 5.07
N TYR A 230 10.28 -5.48 3.99
CA TYR A 230 10.03 -4.51 2.92
C TYR A 230 8.84 -3.62 3.25
N CYS A 231 9.00 -2.32 3.07
CA CYS A 231 7.99 -1.29 3.35
C CYS A 231 8.10 -0.12 2.36
N GLY A 232 7.32 0.92 2.54
CA GLY A 232 7.26 2.09 1.67
C GLY A 232 6.13 2.02 0.64
N PRO A 233 6.08 2.96 -0.34
CA PRO A 233 4.96 3.10 -1.26
C PRO A 233 4.59 1.83 -2.03
N ALA A 234 5.57 1.00 -2.37
CA ALA A 234 5.37 -0.24 -3.12
C ALA A 234 4.48 -1.27 -2.41
N VAL A 235 4.36 -1.22 -1.08
CA VAL A 235 3.53 -2.19 -0.34
C VAL A 235 2.07 -1.74 -0.17
N LYS A 236 1.72 -0.50 -0.48
CA LYS A 236 0.35 0.02 -0.28
C LYS A 236 -0.75 -0.84 -0.91
N PRO A 237 -0.66 -1.29 -2.17
CA PRO A 237 -1.71 -2.11 -2.77
C PRO A 237 -1.94 -3.43 -2.03
N ILE A 238 -0.87 -4.03 -1.51
CA ILE A 238 -0.95 -5.28 -0.73
C ILE A 238 -1.61 -5.01 0.63
N ALA A 239 -1.23 -3.91 1.28
CA ALA A 239 -1.80 -3.50 2.56
C ALA A 239 -3.31 -3.21 2.44
N LEU A 240 -3.73 -2.46 1.42
CA LEU A 240 -5.15 -2.17 1.14
C LEU A 240 -5.95 -3.45 0.92
N ASN A 241 -5.41 -4.42 0.14
CA ASN A 241 -6.05 -5.71 -0.08
C ASN A 241 -6.25 -6.49 1.24
N MET A 242 -5.22 -6.57 2.07
CA MET A 242 -5.29 -7.29 3.35
C MET A 242 -6.22 -6.61 4.35
N VAL A 243 -6.21 -5.28 4.43
CA VAL A 243 -7.15 -4.50 5.24
C VAL A 243 -8.59 -4.76 4.81
N GLN A 244 -8.86 -4.72 3.50
CA GLN A 244 -10.19 -5.01 2.98
C GLN A 244 -10.65 -6.42 3.32
N GLN A 245 -9.79 -7.43 3.17
CA GLN A 245 -10.11 -8.81 3.52
C GLN A 245 -10.49 -8.96 5.00
N ILE A 246 -9.76 -8.31 5.91
CA ILE A 246 -10.08 -8.31 7.34
C ILE A 246 -11.44 -7.65 7.59
N MET A 247 -11.65 -6.46 7.04
CA MET A 247 -12.85 -5.66 7.32
C MET A 247 -14.12 -6.20 6.66
N ALA A 248 -13.98 -6.94 5.56
CA ALA A 248 -15.11 -7.62 4.90
C ALA A 248 -15.52 -8.92 5.59
N ASP A 249 -14.71 -9.42 6.50
CA ASP A 249 -14.98 -10.67 7.23
C ASP A 249 -15.53 -10.38 8.63
N PRO A 250 -16.81 -10.65 8.90
CA PRO A 250 -17.41 -10.38 10.22
C PRO A 250 -16.76 -11.14 11.38
N GLU A 251 -16.14 -12.30 11.10
CA GLU A 251 -15.45 -13.10 12.12
C GLU A 251 -14.06 -12.52 12.44
N ALA A 252 -13.43 -11.80 11.48
CA ALA A 252 -12.12 -11.19 11.64
C ALA A 252 -12.20 -9.71 12.06
N ALA A 253 -13.21 -8.98 11.58
CA ALA A 253 -13.32 -7.53 11.74
C ALA A 253 -13.31 -7.10 13.20
N LEU A 254 -12.39 -6.20 13.51
CA LEU A 254 -12.23 -5.44 14.74
C LEU A 254 -11.84 -4.00 14.37
N PRO A 255 -11.91 -3.03 15.30
CA PRO A 255 -11.27 -1.73 15.11
C PRO A 255 -9.84 -1.89 14.59
N LEU A 256 -9.50 -1.20 13.48
CA LEU A 256 -8.27 -1.47 12.73
C LEU A 256 -7.45 -0.19 12.57
N SER A 257 -6.16 -0.30 12.84
CA SER A 257 -5.14 0.70 12.50
C SER A 257 -4.40 0.26 11.24
N GLY A 258 -4.51 1.04 10.15
CA GLY A 258 -3.95 0.70 8.84
C GLY A 258 -2.48 1.06 8.71
N ILE A 259 -1.67 0.16 8.15
CA ILE A 259 -0.22 0.33 7.99
C ILE A 259 0.21 -0.19 6.62
N GLY A 260 1.09 0.55 5.93
CA GLY A 260 1.78 0.09 4.73
C GLY A 260 1.70 1.08 3.56
N GLY A 261 2.81 1.77 3.29
CA GLY A 261 2.96 2.63 2.13
C GLY A 261 2.20 3.96 2.19
N ILE A 262 1.76 4.37 3.37
CA ILE A 262 1.05 5.64 3.58
C ILE A 262 2.08 6.78 3.59
N GLY A 263 1.97 7.71 2.64
CA GLY A 263 2.85 8.87 2.51
C GLY A 263 2.10 10.19 2.31
N SER A 264 0.79 10.14 2.14
CA SER A 264 -0.06 11.31 1.92
C SER A 264 -1.44 11.15 2.57
N TRP A 265 -2.20 12.23 2.64
CA TRP A 265 -3.59 12.19 3.11
C TRP A 265 -4.48 11.30 2.22
N ARG A 266 -4.17 11.21 0.91
CA ARG A 266 -4.91 10.35 -0.03
C ARG A 266 -4.76 8.89 0.35
N ASP A 267 -3.54 8.46 0.63
CA ASP A 267 -3.29 7.09 1.07
C ASP A 267 -4.04 6.79 2.36
N ALA A 268 -3.99 7.71 3.33
CA ALA A 268 -4.71 7.55 4.60
C ALA A 268 -6.23 7.44 4.40
N ALA A 269 -6.82 8.29 3.54
CA ALA A 269 -8.24 8.25 3.22
C ALA A 269 -8.65 6.91 2.58
N GLU A 270 -7.80 6.31 1.72
CA GLU A 270 -8.05 4.97 1.14
C GLU A 270 -8.14 3.90 2.23
N PHE A 271 -7.23 3.90 3.22
CA PHE A 271 -7.31 2.99 4.36
C PHE A 271 -8.57 3.21 5.21
N MET A 272 -8.96 4.46 5.45
CA MET A 272 -10.19 4.77 6.18
C MET A 272 -11.44 4.35 5.43
N LEU A 273 -11.49 4.56 4.10
CA LEU A 273 -12.56 4.06 3.24
C LEU A 273 -12.68 2.52 3.29
N LEU A 274 -11.59 1.81 3.59
CA LEU A 274 -11.60 0.37 3.83
C LEU A 274 -11.80 -0.02 5.30
N GLY A 275 -12.17 0.94 6.18
CA GLY A 275 -12.63 0.69 7.53
C GLY A 275 -11.63 0.97 8.65
N CYS A 276 -10.42 1.42 8.35
CA CYS A 276 -9.46 1.81 9.38
C CYS A 276 -9.94 3.06 10.14
N GLY A 277 -9.82 3.04 11.46
CA GLY A 277 -10.11 4.20 12.31
C GLY A 277 -8.89 5.10 12.53
N THR A 278 -7.70 4.54 12.42
CA THR A 278 -6.40 5.23 12.48
C THR A 278 -5.46 4.67 11.43
N VAL A 279 -4.40 5.39 11.13
CA VAL A 279 -3.32 4.94 10.25
C VAL A 279 -1.98 5.10 10.91
N GLN A 280 -1.03 4.21 10.62
CA GLN A 280 0.33 4.26 11.16
C GLN A 280 1.33 4.47 10.01
N VAL A 281 2.20 5.47 10.16
CA VAL A 281 3.17 5.90 9.17
C VAL A 281 4.59 5.66 9.68
N CYS A 282 5.46 5.12 8.84
CA CYS A 282 6.87 4.94 9.13
C CYS A 282 7.75 5.54 8.02
N THR A 283 7.84 4.84 6.88
CA THR A 283 8.82 5.11 5.83
C THR A 283 8.74 6.55 5.30
N ALA A 284 7.55 7.11 5.14
CA ALA A 284 7.38 8.49 4.70
C ALA A 284 7.99 9.49 5.71
N VAL A 285 7.88 9.22 7.02
CA VAL A 285 8.54 10.05 8.05
C VAL A 285 10.07 9.94 7.96
N MET A 286 10.59 8.75 7.69
CA MET A 286 12.04 8.57 7.50
C MET A 286 12.58 9.34 6.29
N HIS A 287 11.73 9.56 5.27
CA HIS A 287 12.11 10.30 4.06
C HIS A 287 11.92 11.81 4.18
N TYR A 288 10.80 12.23 4.77
CA TYR A 288 10.35 13.62 4.72
C TYR A 288 10.34 14.32 6.09
N GLY A 289 10.55 13.57 7.17
CA GLY A 289 10.50 14.09 8.54
C GLY A 289 9.08 14.16 9.12
N TYR A 290 9.00 14.55 10.40
CA TYR A 290 7.73 14.56 11.14
C TYR A 290 6.70 15.56 10.60
N ARG A 291 7.15 16.67 9.99
CA ARG A 291 6.25 17.73 9.54
C ARG A 291 5.31 17.36 8.39
N ILE A 292 5.51 16.22 7.75
CA ILE A 292 4.55 15.72 6.72
C ILE A 292 3.13 15.57 7.26
N VAL A 293 2.96 15.43 8.58
CA VAL A 293 1.63 15.34 9.20
C VAL A 293 0.80 16.62 9.00
N GLU A 294 1.44 17.78 8.89
CA GLU A 294 0.78 19.06 8.61
C GLU A 294 0.02 18.96 7.28
N ASP A 295 0.71 18.55 6.21
CA ASP A 295 0.11 18.36 4.87
C ASP A 295 -0.94 17.23 4.88
N MET A 296 -0.71 16.17 5.67
CA MET A 296 -1.63 15.05 5.76
C MET A 296 -2.94 15.44 6.45
N ALA A 297 -2.87 16.20 7.55
CA ALA A 297 -4.04 16.66 8.28
C ALA A 297 -4.83 17.70 7.47
N GLU A 298 -4.15 18.71 6.93
CA GLU A 298 -4.77 19.74 6.12
C GLU A 298 -5.43 19.16 4.85
N GLY A 299 -4.73 18.26 4.18
CA GLY A 299 -5.23 17.62 2.97
C GLY A 299 -6.45 16.75 3.22
N LEU A 300 -6.48 16.00 4.34
CA LEU A 300 -7.65 15.21 4.74
C LEU A 300 -8.84 16.11 5.08
N ASP A 301 -8.63 17.17 5.86
CA ASP A 301 -9.64 18.17 6.23
C ASP A 301 -10.28 18.81 4.99
N ASN A 302 -9.46 19.28 4.05
CA ASN A 302 -9.90 19.91 2.81
C ASN A 302 -10.70 18.92 1.94
N TRP A 303 -10.29 17.67 1.86
CA TRP A 303 -11.01 16.63 1.15
C TRP A 303 -12.36 16.32 1.81
N MET A 304 -12.39 16.16 3.12
CA MET A 304 -13.62 15.94 3.88
C MET A 304 -14.60 17.10 3.71
N LEU A 305 -14.11 18.35 3.80
CA LEU A 305 -14.92 19.54 3.57
C LEU A 305 -15.54 19.54 2.15
N GLY A 306 -14.73 19.25 1.13
CA GLY A 306 -15.19 19.17 -0.25
C GLY A 306 -16.22 18.06 -0.52
N LYS A 307 -16.25 17.02 0.32
CA LYS A 307 -17.24 15.92 0.29
C LYS A 307 -18.43 16.13 1.21
N GLY A 308 -18.41 17.14 2.07
CA GLY A 308 -19.44 17.41 3.06
C GLY A 308 -19.39 16.49 4.29
N PHE A 309 -18.28 15.77 4.50
CA PHE A 309 -18.07 14.94 5.68
C PHE A 309 -17.71 15.80 6.90
N LYS A 310 -18.27 15.46 8.05
CA LYS A 310 -18.04 16.18 9.31
C LYS A 310 -17.04 15.45 10.21
N THR A 311 -17.02 14.14 10.16
CA THR A 311 -16.18 13.26 10.95
C THR A 311 -15.62 12.13 10.09
N ILE A 312 -14.59 11.44 10.57
CA ILE A 312 -14.03 10.25 9.92
C ILE A 312 -15.09 9.14 9.80
N GLU A 313 -15.97 9.03 10.76
CA GLU A 313 -17.05 8.02 10.78
C GLU A 313 -18.01 8.17 9.61
N ASP A 314 -18.17 9.37 9.03
CA ASP A 314 -19.07 9.61 7.90
C ASP A 314 -18.62 8.87 6.62
N PHE A 315 -17.34 8.57 6.48
CA PHE A 315 -16.82 7.90 5.30
C PHE A 315 -16.08 6.59 5.59
N ARG A 316 -15.80 6.29 6.85
CA ARG A 316 -15.11 5.07 7.24
C ARG A 316 -15.86 3.82 6.77
N GLY A 317 -15.18 2.95 6.02
CA GLY A 317 -15.71 1.68 5.54
C GLY A 317 -16.61 1.76 4.30
N LEU A 318 -16.86 2.94 3.72
CA LEU A 318 -17.72 3.08 2.54
C LEU A 318 -17.29 2.25 1.32
N SER A 319 -16.04 1.84 1.26
CA SER A 319 -15.50 1.06 0.15
C SER A 319 -15.41 -0.45 0.45
N VAL A 320 -15.62 -0.90 1.68
CA VAL A 320 -15.49 -2.33 2.05
C VAL A 320 -16.39 -3.22 1.20
N ALA A 321 -17.67 -2.88 1.09
CA ALA A 321 -18.65 -3.65 0.33
C ALA A 321 -18.55 -3.43 -1.20
N LYS A 322 -17.72 -2.49 -1.66
CA LYS A 322 -17.50 -2.25 -3.10
C LYS A 322 -16.45 -3.19 -3.70
N VAL A 323 -15.67 -3.86 -2.87
CA VAL A 323 -14.78 -4.93 -3.29
C VAL A 323 -15.52 -6.26 -3.14
N THR A 324 -15.66 -7.00 -4.23
CA THR A 324 -16.41 -8.25 -4.29
C THR A 324 -15.62 -9.33 -5.01
N GLU A 325 -16.10 -10.58 -4.96
CA GLU A 325 -15.52 -11.64 -5.77
C GLU A 325 -15.81 -11.42 -7.26
N TRP A 326 -14.89 -11.82 -8.13
CA TRP A 326 -14.97 -11.63 -9.58
C TRP A 326 -16.29 -12.16 -10.17
N LYS A 327 -16.80 -13.29 -9.65
CA LYS A 327 -18.06 -13.91 -10.11
C LYS A 327 -19.30 -13.01 -9.93
N HIS A 328 -19.22 -11.97 -9.09
CA HIS A 328 -20.29 -11.01 -8.85
C HIS A 328 -20.13 -9.71 -9.64
N LEU A 329 -19.05 -9.55 -10.41
CA LEU A 329 -18.86 -8.38 -11.26
C LEU A 329 -19.83 -8.41 -12.45
N ASN A 330 -20.25 -7.22 -12.93
CA ASN A 330 -21.12 -7.08 -14.08
C ASN A 330 -20.36 -7.37 -15.39
N LEU A 331 -20.63 -8.48 -16.03
CA LEU A 331 -20.01 -8.88 -17.30
C LEU A 331 -20.49 -8.07 -18.50
N ASN A 332 -21.62 -7.38 -18.39
CA ASN A 332 -22.16 -6.52 -19.43
C ASN A 332 -21.68 -5.06 -19.30
N PHE A 333 -20.80 -4.78 -18.31
CA PHE A 333 -20.18 -3.47 -18.19
C PHE A 333 -19.05 -3.33 -19.21
N LYS A 334 -19.27 -2.50 -20.24
CA LYS A 334 -18.27 -2.24 -21.27
C LYS A 334 -17.87 -0.78 -21.27
N ILE A 335 -16.58 -0.56 -21.29
CA ILE A 335 -15.93 0.76 -21.43
C ILE A 335 -14.98 0.70 -22.63
N VAL A 336 -14.73 1.86 -23.23
CA VAL A 336 -13.74 2.03 -24.31
C VAL A 336 -12.85 3.22 -23.97
N ALA A 337 -11.62 3.18 -24.47
CA ALA A 337 -10.70 4.30 -24.29
C ALA A 337 -11.10 5.49 -25.15
N HIS A 338 -11.06 6.68 -24.59
CA HIS A 338 -11.23 7.96 -25.26
C HIS A 338 -9.97 8.79 -25.04
N ILE A 339 -9.34 9.25 -26.13
CA ILE A 339 -8.13 10.06 -26.12
C ILE A 339 -8.49 11.51 -26.39
N ASP A 340 -8.12 12.39 -25.47
CA ASP A 340 -8.25 13.84 -25.63
C ASP A 340 -7.09 14.34 -26.51
N GLU A 341 -7.41 14.66 -27.76
CA GLU A 341 -6.42 15.11 -28.74
C GLU A 341 -5.74 16.44 -28.35
N GLN A 342 -6.44 17.29 -27.59
CA GLN A 342 -5.87 18.59 -27.16
C GLN A 342 -4.82 18.41 -26.06
N LYS A 343 -4.95 17.33 -25.24
CA LYS A 343 -3.98 16.99 -24.19
C LYS A 343 -2.90 16.04 -24.67
N CYS A 344 -3.11 15.37 -25.80
CA CYS A 344 -2.18 14.37 -26.33
C CYS A 344 -0.88 15.00 -26.78
N ILE A 345 0.24 14.52 -26.24
CA ILE A 345 1.59 14.99 -26.61
C ILE A 345 2.24 14.15 -27.71
N GLY A 346 1.54 13.18 -28.31
CA GLY A 346 2.06 12.34 -29.40
C GLY A 346 3.21 11.41 -29.01
N CYS A 347 3.28 10.96 -27.76
CA CYS A 347 4.38 10.10 -27.28
C CYS A 347 4.27 8.62 -27.68
N ASP A 348 3.19 8.20 -28.31
CA ASP A 348 2.87 6.85 -28.80
C ASP A 348 2.83 5.73 -27.72
N LEU A 349 3.01 6.02 -26.44
CA LEU A 349 3.03 5.01 -25.38
C LEU A 349 1.75 4.19 -25.29
N CYS A 350 0.58 4.83 -25.51
CA CYS A 350 -0.71 4.15 -25.52
C CYS A 350 -0.85 3.18 -26.71
N HIS A 351 -0.33 3.55 -27.88
CA HIS A 351 -0.28 2.68 -29.06
C HIS A 351 0.62 1.48 -28.79
N ILE A 352 1.86 1.71 -28.33
CA ILE A 352 2.82 0.65 -28.03
C ILE A 352 2.24 -0.33 -27.00
N ALA A 353 1.67 0.18 -25.90
CA ALA A 353 1.08 -0.65 -24.88
C ALA A 353 -0.10 -1.49 -25.39
N CYS A 354 -0.94 -0.89 -26.24
CA CYS A 354 -2.06 -1.61 -26.83
C CYS A 354 -1.63 -2.60 -27.92
N TRP A 355 -0.71 -2.19 -28.79
CA TRP A 355 -0.28 -2.98 -29.94
C TRP A 355 0.57 -4.18 -29.57
N ASP A 356 1.55 -3.97 -28.69
CA ASP A 356 2.50 -5.00 -28.29
C ASP A 356 2.06 -5.76 -27.02
N GLY A 357 1.23 -5.13 -26.17
CA GLY A 357 0.89 -5.67 -24.85
C GLY A 357 -0.57 -6.04 -24.62
N ALA A 358 -1.49 -5.69 -25.54
CA ALA A 358 -2.93 -5.89 -25.29
C ALA A 358 -3.73 -6.30 -26.53
N HIS A 359 -4.63 -5.43 -27.04
CA HIS A 359 -5.69 -5.81 -27.98
C HIS A 359 -5.57 -5.17 -29.37
N GLN A 360 -4.51 -4.44 -29.65
CA GLN A 360 -4.18 -3.86 -30.96
C GLN A 360 -5.23 -2.90 -31.54
N CYS A 361 -6.04 -2.28 -30.70
CA CYS A 361 -7.15 -1.40 -31.10
C CYS A 361 -6.82 0.09 -31.10
N ILE A 362 -5.57 0.48 -30.78
CA ILE A 362 -5.11 1.88 -30.90
C ILE A 362 -4.20 2.00 -32.13
N HIS A 363 -4.69 2.69 -33.15
CA HIS A 363 -3.99 2.92 -34.40
C HIS A 363 -3.34 4.33 -34.39
N LEU A 364 -2.24 4.50 -35.13
CA LEU A 364 -1.59 5.79 -35.36
C LEU A 364 -1.94 6.29 -36.77
N ASP A 365 -2.77 7.32 -36.84
CA ASP A 365 -3.04 7.99 -38.10
C ASP A 365 -1.89 8.97 -38.40
N ARG A 366 -1.32 8.89 -39.61
CA ARG A 366 -0.30 9.84 -40.07
C ARG A 366 -0.99 11.09 -40.60
N VAL A 367 -0.57 12.23 -40.09
CA VAL A 367 -1.00 13.54 -40.62
C VAL A 367 0.02 13.97 -41.66
N SER A 368 -0.39 14.06 -42.93
CA SER A 368 0.45 14.57 -44.00
C SER A 368 0.02 15.99 -44.38
N GLY A 369 0.93 16.95 -44.27
CA GLY A 369 0.71 18.33 -44.71
C GLY A 369 1.08 19.38 -43.67
N PRO A 370 1.24 20.67 -44.08
CA PRO A 370 1.43 21.75 -43.14
C PRO A 370 0.17 21.97 -42.29
N ILE A 371 0.37 22.23 -41.01
CA ILE A 371 -0.68 22.44 -40.02
C ILE A 371 -1.18 23.88 -40.14
N ASP A 372 -2.06 24.14 -41.11
CA ASP A 372 -2.79 25.41 -41.25
C ASP A 372 -4.29 25.17 -41.35
N GLY A 373 -4.87 24.58 -40.29
CA GLY A 373 -6.30 24.57 -40.03
C GLY A 373 -7.13 23.49 -40.74
N HIS A 374 -6.61 22.78 -41.74
CA HIS A 374 -7.27 21.65 -42.38
C HIS A 374 -6.30 20.48 -42.54
N VAL A 375 -6.40 19.49 -41.67
CA VAL A 375 -5.60 18.28 -41.70
C VAL A 375 -6.38 17.17 -42.40
N GLU A 376 -5.94 16.68 -43.56
CA GLU A 376 -6.45 15.44 -44.13
C GLU A 376 -5.78 14.25 -43.45
N LEU A 377 -6.60 13.43 -42.78
CA LEU A 377 -6.19 12.19 -42.15
C LEU A 377 -6.10 11.07 -43.20
N HIS A 378 -4.91 10.65 -43.57
CA HIS A 378 -4.71 9.46 -44.38
C HIS A 378 -4.64 8.21 -43.51
N ARG A 379 -5.66 7.36 -43.60
CA ARG A 379 -5.68 6.03 -42.98
C ARG A 379 -4.77 5.10 -43.76
N THR A 380 -3.72 4.57 -43.13
CA THR A 380 -2.97 3.45 -43.71
C THR A 380 -3.67 2.13 -43.30
N PRO A 381 -4.00 1.23 -44.25
CA PRO A 381 -4.49 -0.08 -43.93
C PRO A 381 -3.46 -0.85 -43.07
N ALA A 382 -3.92 -1.65 -42.12
CA ALA A 382 -3.08 -2.41 -41.19
C ALA A 382 -1.99 -3.27 -41.90
N ALA A 383 -2.22 -3.66 -43.14
CA ALA A 383 -1.24 -4.40 -43.98
C ALA A 383 -0.04 -3.54 -44.44
N GLU A 384 -0.22 -2.23 -44.62
CA GLU A 384 0.88 -1.33 -44.96
C GLU A 384 1.69 -0.92 -43.72
N GLU A 385 1.05 -0.83 -42.58
CA GLU A 385 1.71 -0.63 -41.29
C GLU A 385 2.61 -1.82 -40.90
N ALA A 386 2.17 -3.05 -41.19
CA ALA A 386 2.96 -4.26 -40.98
C ALA A 386 4.19 -4.32 -41.92
N LYS A 387 4.05 -3.87 -43.17
CA LYS A 387 5.17 -3.80 -44.13
C LYS A 387 6.17 -2.70 -43.78
N SER A 388 5.71 -1.57 -43.27
CA SER A 388 6.58 -0.50 -42.78
C SER A 388 7.40 -0.94 -41.55
N ARG A 389 6.83 -1.78 -40.68
CA ARG A 389 7.54 -2.37 -39.54
C ARG A 389 8.58 -3.40 -39.94
N ALA A 390 8.29 -4.25 -40.93
CA ALA A 390 9.26 -5.22 -41.43
C ALA A 390 10.52 -4.52 -42.01
N SER A 391 10.36 -3.40 -42.72
CA SER A 391 11.48 -2.61 -43.21
C SER A 391 12.30 -1.91 -42.10
N ILE A 392 11.70 -1.63 -40.96
CA ILE A 392 12.41 -1.06 -39.80
C ILE A 392 13.20 -2.15 -39.05
N ALA A 393 12.74 -3.40 -39.09
CA ALA A 393 13.41 -4.53 -38.43
C ALA A 393 14.67 -4.99 -39.22
N GLU A 394 14.76 -4.69 -40.48
CA GLU A 394 15.91 -5.07 -41.32
C GLU A 394 17.13 -4.14 -41.21
N THR A 395 16.97 -2.97 -40.61
CA THR A 395 18.09 -2.04 -40.34
C THR A 395 18.13 -1.71 -38.85
N PRO A 396 19.06 -2.25 -38.06
CA PRO A 396 19.23 -1.83 -36.67
C PRO A 396 19.71 -0.38 -36.64
N VAL A 397 18.76 0.55 -36.54
CA VAL A 397 19.03 1.97 -36.33
C VAL A 397 19.56 2.14 -34.91
N THR A 398 20.82 2.49 -34.78
CA THR A 398 21.45 2.74 -33.48
C THR A 398 20.78 3.92 -32.76
N ARG A 399 20.87 3.95 -31.42
CA ARG A 399 20.36 5.08 -30.63
C ARG A 399 20.90 6.44 -31.12
N ARG A 400 22.14 6.48 -31.60
CA ARG A 400 22.78 7.66 -32.17
C ARG A 400 22.16 8.14 -33.49
N GLU A 401 21.72 7.20 -34.33
CA GLU A 401 21.05 7.53 -35.59
C GLU A 401 19.63 8.02 -35.40
N ARG A 402 18.92 7.53 -34.36
CA ARG A 402 17.62 8.09 -33.93
C ARG A 402 17.78 9.51 -33.39
N GLU A 403 18.78 9.75 -32.56
CA GLU A 403 19.08 11.10 -32.04
C GLU A 403 19.51 12.06 -33.13
N ALA A 404 20.27 11.61 -34.17
CA ALA A 404 20.65 12.41 -35.32
C ALA A 404 19.47 12.75 -36.24
N THR A 405 18.47 11.86 -36.36
CA THR A 405 17.26 12.14 -37.16
C THR A 405 16.35 13.17 -36.48
N PHE A 406 16.38 13.27 -35.16
CA PHE A 406 15.70 14.32 -34.39
C PHE A 406 16.43 15.68 -34.40
N ALA A 407 17.72 15.70 -34.78
CA ALA A 407 18.57 16.90 -34.68
C ALA A 407 18.73 17.66 -35.99
N GLN A 408 18.13 17.22 -37.08
CA GLN A 408 18.31 17.91 -38.39
C GLN A 408 17.19 18.92 -38.67
N GLY A 409 17.44 20.14 -38.25
CA GLY A 409 16.77 21.35 -38.70
C GLY A 409 15.80 21.98 -37.70
N PRO A 410 15.80 23.31 -37.62
CA PRO A 410 15.02 24.04 -36.61
C PRO A 410 13.49 23.97 -36.81
N TYR A 411 12.99 23.28 -37.82
CA TYR A 411 11.55 23.18 -38.15
C TYR A 411 11.17 21.84 -38.84
N ALA A 412 11.88 20.75 -38.61
CA ALA A 412 11.31 19.45 -38.91
C ALA A 412 10.19 19.22 -37.91
N THR A 413 8.99 19.65 -38.27
CA THR A 413 7.79 19.31 -37.56
C THR A 413 7.73 17.76 -37.47
N PRO A 414 7.74 17.14 -36.29
CA PRO A 414 7.49 15.72 -36.19
C PRO A 414 6.18 15.48 -36.93
N LEU A 415 6.15 14.43 -37.76
CA LEU A 415 4.89 13.94 -38.33
C LEU A 415 3.96 13.74 -37.14
N ALA A 416 2.97 14.61 -36.98
CA ALA A 416 2.03 14.51 -35.89
C ALA A 416 1.29 13.18 -36.06
N ARG A 417 1.51 12.24 -35.13
CA ARG A 417 0.80 10.98 -35.10
C ARG A 417 -0.32 11.14 -34.08
N ILE A 418 -1.54 10.94 -34.50
CA ILE A 418 -2.70 11.01 -33.62
C ILE A 418 -3.14 9.57 -33.34
N PRO A 419 -3.08 9.11 -32.08
CA PRO A 419 -3.57 7.82 -31.72
C PRO A 419 -5.12 7.81 -31.79
N ARG A 420 -5.68 6.87 -32.55
CA ARG A 420 -7.11 6.66 -32.71
C ARG A 420 -7.51 5.30 -32.13
N VAL A 421 -8.55 5.28 -31.33
CA VAL A 421 -9.11 4.05 -30.78
C VAL A 421 -10.16 3.46 -31.72
N ASP A 422 -10.01 2.18 -32.05
CA ASP A 422 -11.11 1.40 -32.64
C ASP A 422 -12.00 0.89 -31.51
N GLU A 423 -13.18 1.53 -31.36
CA GLU A 423 -14.12 1.22 -30.28
C GLU A 423 -14.74 -0.18 -30.43
N THR A 424 -14.79 -0.73 -31.64
CA THR A 424 -15.35 -2.06 -31.89
C THR A 424 -14.42 -3.18 -31.39
N GLU A 425 -13.11 -2.96 -31.49
CA GLU A 425 -12.07 -3.89 -31.03
C GLU A 425 -11.64 -3.62 -29.59
N CYS A 426 -11.88 -2.41 -29.07
CA CYS A 426 -11.48 -2.03 -27.74
C CYS A 426 -12.27 -2.82 -26.69
N VAL A 427 -11.55 -3.59 -25.87
CA VAL A 427 -12.14 -4.38 -24.76
C VAL A 427 -12.17 -3.62 -23.43
N GLY A 428 -11.70 -2.38 -23.39
CA GLY A 428 -11.72 -1.55 -22.19
C GLY A 428 -10.75 -1.98 -21.11
N CYS A 429 -9.62 -2.59 -21.47
CA CYS A 429 -8.63 -3.09 -20.48
C CYS A 429 -7.93 -2.01 -19.67
N ASN A 430 -8.05 -0.73 -20.05
CA ASN A 430 -7.49 0.44 -19.37
C ASN A 430 -5.94 0.55 -19.39
N LEU A 431 -5.21 -0.34 -20.08
CA LEU A 431 -3.74 -0.31 -20.10
C LEU A 431 -3.19 1.00 -20.69
N CYS A 432 -3.83 1.52 -21.75
CA CYS A 432 -3.44 2.77 -22.41
C CYS A 432 -3.48 3.98 -21.46
N SER A 433 -4.48 4.06 -20.59
CA SER A 433 -4.57 5.12 -19.56
C SER A 433 -3.47 4.98 -18.50
N CYS A 434 -3.15 3.76 -18.09
CA CYS A 434 -2.13 3.50 -17.08
C CYS A 434 -0.70 3.90 -17.53
N VAL A 435 -0.43 3.86 -18.85
CA VAL A 435 0.90 4.22 -19.41
C VAL A 435 0.97 5.66 -19.92
N CYS A 436 -0.14 6.38 -19.97
CA CYS A 436 -0.18 7.75 -20.45
C CYS A 436 0.49 8.68 -19.42
N PRO A 437 1.51 9.46 -19.79
CA PRO A 437 2.19 10.36 -18.88
C PRO A 437 1.40 11.65 -18.60
N VAL A 438 0.31 11.89 -19.36
CA VAL A 438 -0.52 13.10 -19.23
C VAL A 438 -1.81 12.76 -18.50
N GLU A 439 -1.98 13.31 -17.31
CA GLU A 439 -3.15 13.09 -16.49
C GLU A 439 -4.44 13.51 -17.20
N GLY A 440 -5.43 12.63 -17.24
CA GLY A 440 -6.73 12.89 -17.86
C GLY A 440 -6.70 13.03 -19.38
N CYS A 441 -5.60 12.72 -20.07
CA CYS A 441 -5.56 12.66 -21.53
C CYS A 441 -6.32 11.42 -22.07
N ILE A 442 -6.20 10.28 -21.39
CA ILE A 442 -6.96 9.08 -21.75
C ILE A 442 -7.97 8.79 -20.66
N THR A 443 -9.23 8.76 -21.03
CA THR A 443 -10.35 8.41 -20.14
C THR A 443 -11.08 7.18 -20.67
N MET A 444 -11.82 6.49 -19.79
CA MET A 444 -12.60 5.32 -20.15
C MET A 444 -14.08 5.68 -20.18
N ALA A 445 -14.70 5.68 -21.37
CA ALA A 445 -16.11 6.00 -21.57
C ALA A 445 -16.97 4.73 -21.56
N ARG A 446 -18.08 4.75 -20.82
CA ARG A 446 -19.04 3.64 -20.80
C ARG A 446 -19.91 3.66 -22.06
N VAL A 447 -19.97 2.54 -22.78
CA VAL A 447 -20.71 2.41 -24.05
C VAL A 447 -22.01 1.59 -23.93
N ASP A 448 -22.07 0.58 -23.06
CA ASP A 448 -23.26 -0.30 -22.90
C ASP A 448 -24.10 0.11 -21.69
N LYS A 449 -24.71 1.32 -21.74
CA LYS A 449 -25.50 1.86 -20.61
C LYS A 449 -26.84 1.18 -20.43
N ASP A 450 -27.43 0.70 -21.53
CA ASP A 450 -28.78 0.16 -21.57
C ASP A 450 -28.86 -1.37 -21.46
N VAL A 451 -27.70 -2.04 -21.36
CA VAL A 451 -27.64 -3.49 -21.19
C VAL A 451 -27.80 -3.85 -19.71
N PRO A 452 -28.77 -4.72 -19.35
CA PRO A 452 -28.96 -5.14 -17.97
C PRO A 452 -27.68 -5.77 -17.37
N SER A 453 -27.42 -5.50 -16.10
CA SER A 453 -26.31 -6.12 -15.38
C SER A 453 -26.48 -7.63 -15.34
N GLN A 454 -25.42 -8.37 -15.64
CA GLN A 454 -25.36 -9.82 -15.57
C GLN A 454 -24.05 -10.27 -14.95
N THR A 455 -24.12 -11.05 -13.88
CA THR A 455 -22.94 -11.65 -13.25
C THR A 455 -22.61 -13.02 -13.83
N TRP A 456 -21.36 -13.48 -13.59
CA TRP A 456 -20.99 -14.84 -13.98
C TRP A 456 -21.93 -15.92 -13.41
N GLU A 457 -22.29 -15.78 -12.16
CA GLU A 457 -23.20 -16.71 -11.48
C GLU A 457 -24.60 -16.75 -12.14
N GLN A 458 -25.12 -15.60 -12.55
CA GLN A 458 -26.37 -15.52 -13.29
C GLN A 458 -26.25 -16.12 -14.69
N ARG A 459 -25.14 -15.91 -15.37
CA ARG A 459 -24.87 -16.41 -16.70
C ARG A 459 -24.74 -17.93 -16.73
N THR A 460 -24.12 -18.54 -15.71
CA THR A 460 -23.91 -19.98 -15.60
C THR A 460 -25.11 -20.74 -15.07
N LYS A 461 -26.00 -20.15 -14.30
CA LYS A 461 -27.26 -20.79 -13.84
C LYS A 461 -28.21 -21.13 -14.99
N GLY A 462 -28.03 -20.58 -16.18
CA GLY A 462 -28.78 -20.91 -17.41
C GLY A 462 -28.11 -21.95 -18.30
N ALA A 463 -26.82 -22.24 -18.08
CA ALA A 463 -26.08 -23.29 -18.77
C ALA A 463 -26.01 -24.51 -17.87
N ALA A 464 -26.73 -25.58 -18.19
CA ALA A 464 -26.55 -26.86 -17.51
C ALA A 464 -25.06 -27.19 -17.50
N CYS A 465 -24.50 -27.44 -16.31
CA CYS A 465 -23.14 -27.93 -16.16
C CYS A 465 -23.05 -29.25 -16.96
N VAL A 466 -22.46 -29.20 -18.15
CA VAL A 466 -21.97 -30.40 -18.81
C VAL A 466 -20.74 -30.82 -18.03
N ALA A 467 -20.90 -31.78 -17.13
CA ALA A 467 -19.78 -32.42 -16.49
C ALA A 467 -18.82 -32.93 -17.59
N PRO A 468 -17.49 -32.77 -17.43
CA PRO A 468 -16.55 -33.37 -18.38
C PRO A 468 -16.81 -34.88 -18.34
N THR A 469 -17.27 -35.39 -19.48
CA THR A 469 -17.36 -36.84 -19.69
C THR A 469 -15.95 -37.40 -19.53
N SER A 470 -15.74 -38.22 -18.51
CA SER A 470 -14.56 -39.07 -18.38
C SER A 470 -14.54 -39.99 -19.61
N GLY A 471 -13.84 -39.56 -20.63
CA GLY A 471 -13.54 -40.38 -21.83
C GLY A 471 -12.24 -41.10 -21.58
N GLY A 472 -12.28 -42.40 -21.83
CA GLY A 472 -11.32 -43.43 -21.54
C GLY A 472 -9.90 -43.30 -22.07
#